data_4cf9903b10d580b82c4f6e2519fccb35
#
_entry.id   4cf9903b10d580b82c4f6e2519fccb35
#
_cell.length_a   1.000
_cell.length_b   1.000
_cell.length_c   1.000
_cell.angle_alpha   90.00
_cell.angle_beta   90.00
_cell.angle_gamma   90.00
#
_symmetry.space_group_name_H-M   'P 1'
#
loop_
_entity.id
_entity.type
_entity.pdbx_description
1 polymer ?
#
loop_
_entity_poly.entity_id
_entity_poly.type
_entity_poly.pdbx_seq_one_letter_code
_entity_poly.pdbx_strand_id
1 'polypeptide(L)'
;MLFWNRKKENLIIQCSNCEWQPDGEIHWACSCGHRWNTFKTKGKCPSCKKQWENTWCPGCGKSTPHKDWYKTKEEVEKIETTGDLVLRRKKKSLESRLIDYGIKNYRVSHLEYLDHSKEKFQTAYDAGCRMIILYAIAYLVHNLDERPSFIDWFKTEKIWEKVSPKEMEFLMNPSPEERMLMDLSWCIEGAITLAWCLKKVDVLPRLDDENNVVEEFQQNLPELGDSLILFLSQSEFRNFEEIYEENLLNELATTYFRDLLFNGKKDTTRINRSVSYERHKVLNWLRTYYEEGGEVTGELWDETDTST
;
A
#
# COMPACT_ATOMS: atom_id res chain seq x y z
N MET A 1 -4.28 -19.07 -43.20
CA MET A 1 -3.71 -17.98 -44.04
C MET A 1 -4.71 -16.80 -44.22
N LEU A 2 -5.51 -16.42 -43.20
CA LEU A 2 -6.66 -15.49 -43.34
C LEU A 2 -6.64 -14.27 -42.40
N PHE A 3 -5.52 -13.99 -41.70
CA PHE A 3 -5.50 -12.92 -40.71
C PHE A 3 -4.62 -11.71 -41.03
N TRP A 4 -4.08 -11.59 -42.27
CA TRP A 4 -3.12 -10.55 -42.62
C TRP A 4 -3.61 -9.46 -43.58
N ASN A 5 -4.94 -9.44 -43.88
CA ASN A 5 -5.55 -8.45 -44.77
C ASN A 5 -6.41 -7.40 -44.02
N ARG A 6 -6.03 -7.04 -42.76
CA ARG A 6 -6.54 -5.79 -42.20
C ARG A 6 -5.87 -4.62 -42.93
N LYS A 7 -6.69 -3.73 -43.49
CA LYS A 7 -6.27 -2.46 -44.07
C LYS A 7 -5.22 -1.81 -43.18
N LYS A 8 -4.32 -0.96 -43.75
CA LYS A 8 -3.33 -0.14 -43.02
C LYS A 8 -4.00 0.78 -42.00
N GLU A 9 -4.61 0.22 -41.00
CA GLU A 9 -5.03 0.94 -39.79
C GLU A 9 -3.78 1.12 -38.94
N ASN A 10 -3.64 2.31 -38.33
CA ASN A 10 -2.55 2.59 -37.39
C ASN A 10 -2.73 1.67 -36.17
N LEU A 11 -2.11 0.48 -36.22
CA LEU A 11 -2.15 -0.46 -35.12
C LEU A 11 -1.29 0.06 -33.97
N ILE A 12 -1.85 0.04 -32.79
CA ILE A 12 -1.15 0.31 -31.55
C ILE A 12 -0.46 -0.99 -31.13
N ILE A 13 0.85 -0.91 -30.88
CA ILE A 13 1.63 -2.04 -30.37
C ILE A 13 1.78 -1.88 -28.87
N GLN A 14 1.12 -2.77 -28.11
CA GLN A 14 1.19 -2.76 -26.65
C GLN A 14 1.03 -4.15 -26.06
N CYS A 15 1.60 -4.35 -24.88
CA CYS A 15 1.45 -5.58 -24.13
C CYS A 15 -0.01 -5.79 -23.73
N SER A 16 -0.55 -6.98 -23.98
CA SER A 16 -1.93 -7.33 -23.63
C SER A 16 -2.17 -7.39 -22.12
N ASN A 17 -1.08 -7.45 -21.34
CA ASN A 17 -1.16 -7.62 -19.90
C ASN A 17 -0.94 -6.32 -19.11
N CYS A 18 -0.08 -5.41 -19.56
CA CYS A 18 0.27 -4.20 -18.80
C CYS A 18 0.36 -2.93 -19.65
N GLU A 19 -0.08 -3.00 -20.91
CA GLU A 19 -0.11 -1.87 -21.86
C GLU A 19 1.26 -1.24 -22.17
N TRP A 20 2.38 -1.83 -21.69
CA TRP A 20 3.71 -1.37 -22.05
C TRP A 20 3.85 -1.30 -23.57
N GLN A 21 4.31 -0.17 -24.08
CA GLN A 21 4.55 0.05 -25.51
C GLN A 21 6.04 -0.03 -25.79
N PRO A 22 6.44 -0.61 -26.94
CA PRO A 22 7.85 -0.63 -27.35
C PRO A 22 8.43 0.78 -27.47
N ASP A 23 9.56 0.98 -26.79
CA ASP A 23 10.32 2.24 -26.77
C ASP A 23 11.29 2.38 -27.96
N GLY A 24 11.29 1.40 -28.85
CA GLY A 24 12.19 1.34 -30.01
C GLY A 24 13.50 0.60 -29.77
N GLU A 25 13.82 0.31 -28.50
CA GLU A 25 15.06 -0.31 -28.07
C GLU A 25 15.10 -1.83 -28.32
N ILE A 26 16.28 -2.43 -28.13
CA ILE A 26 16.53 -3.86 -28.33
C ILE A 26 16.39 -4.58 -27.00
N HIS A 27 15.24 -5.16 -26.76
CA HIS A 27 14.94 -5.92 -25.53
C HIS A 27 14.99 -7.44 -25.71
N TRP A 28 14.97 -7.94 -26.94
CA TRP A 28 14.80 -9.37 -27.23
C TRP A 28 16.07 -9.99 -27.81
N ALA A 29 16.29 -11.26 -27.43
CA ALA A 29 17.37 -12.07 -27.98
C ALA A 29 16.82 -13.40 -28.51
N CYS A 30 17.31 -13.83 -29.66
CA CYS A 30 17.01 -15.14 -30.22
C CYS A 30 17.94 -16.22 -29.63
N SER A 31 17.49 -17.46 -29.67
CA SER A 31 18.34 -18.62 -29.33
C SER A 31 19.62 -18.75 -30.17
N CYS A 32 19.70 -18.05 -31.31
CA CYS A 32 20.93 -17.95 -32.13
C CYS A 32 21.89 -16.83 -31.68
N GLY A 33 21.59 -16.12 -30.57
CA GLY A 33 22.38 -15.02 -30.05
C GLY A 33 22.07 -13.65 -30.67
N HIS A 34 21.29 -13.59 -31.75
CA HIS A 34 20.95 -12.31 -32.38
C HIS A 34 19.96 -11.52 -31.52
N ARG A 35 20.25 -10.22 -31.30
CA ARG A 35 19.39 -9.29 -30.54
C ARG A 35 18.73 -8.29 -31.49
N TRP A 36 17.42 -8.07 -31.32
CA TRP A 36 16.67 -7.12 -32.17
C TRP A 36 15.38 -6.64 -31.49
N ASN A 37 14.76 -5.63 -32.08
CA ASN A 37 13.41 -5.25 -31.73
C ASN A 37 12.42 -6.14 -32.48
N THR A 38 11.72 -7.03 -31.78
CA THR A 38 10.86 -8.07 -32.34
C THR A 38 9.68 -7.52 -33.17
N PHE A 39 9.24 -6.29 -32.88
CA PHE A 39 8.12 -5.66 -33.59
C PHE A 39 8.51 -5.14 -34.97
N LYS A 40 9.81 -4.87 -35.24
CA LYS A 40 10.30 -4.49 -36.57
C LYS A 40 10.17 -5.63 -37.59
N THR A 41 10.09 -6.86 -37.14
CA THR A 41 10.07 -8.07 -37.98
C THR A 41 8.90 -9.00 -37.69
N LYS A 42 7.88 -8.53 -36.96
CA LYS A 42 6.71 -9.33 -36.58
C LYS A 42 7.08 -10.67 -35.91
N GLY A 43 8.04 -10.62 -34.98
CA GLY A 43 8.49 -11.79 -34.24
C GLY A 43 9.49 -12.68 -34.97
N LYS A 44 9.93 -12.33 -36.19
CA LYS A 44 10.86 -13.16 -36.96
C LYS A 44 12.30 -12.71 -36.75
N CYS A 45 13.18 -13.60 -36.30
CA CYS A 45 14.59 -13.27 -36.13
C CYS A 45 15.24 -12.90 -37.48
N PRO A 46 15.89 -11.73 -37.60
CA PRO A 46 16.54 -11.32 -38.86
C PRO A 46 17.70 -12.22 -39.27
N SER A 47 18.40 -12.85 -38.31
CA SER A 47 19.56 -13.69 -38.53
C SER A 47 19.16 -15.12 -38.95
N CYS A 48 18.55 -15.88 -38.04
CA CYS A 48 18.27 -17.31 -38.30
C CYS A 48 16.87 -17.58 -38.86
N LYS A 49 16.05 -16.55 -39.07
CA LYS A 49 14.69 -16.63 -39.63
C LYS A 49 13.67 -17.37 -38.74
N LYS A 50 14.06 -17.79 -37.54
CA LYS A 50 13.14 -18.42 -36.58
C LYS A 50 11.97 -17.48 -36.29
N GLN A 51 10.73 -17.98 -36.33
CA GLN A 51 9.52 -17.28 -35.91
C GLN A 51 9.29 -17.53 -34.43
N TRP A 52 9.10 -16.44 -33.70
CA TRP A 52 8.71 -16.47 -32.29
C TRP A 52 7.22 -16.18 -32.18
N GLU A 53 6.48 -17.12 -31.63
CA GLU A 53 5.02 -17.00 -31.46
C GLU A 53 4.65 -16.13 -30.26
N ASN A 54 5.48 -16.17 -29.23
CA ASN A 54 5.29 -15.38 -28.01
C ASN A 54 6.36 -14.30 -27.88
N THR A 55 5.98 -13.21 -27.24
CA THR A 55 6.86 -12.08 -26.92
C THR A 55 6.83 -11.82 -25.43
N TRP A 56 8.00 -11.85 -24.82
CA TRP A 56 8.20 -11.45 -23.43
C TRP A 56 8.11 -9.92 -23.31
N CYS A 57 7.40 -9.44 -22.29
CA CYS A 57 7.22 -8.01 -22.03
C CYS A 57 8.27 -7.50 -21.05
N PRO A 58 9.10 -6.51 -21.43
CA PRO A 58 10.03 -5.87 -20.48
C PRO A 58 9.30 -5.16 -19.34
N GLY A 59 8.05 -4.73 -19.61
CA GLY A 59 7.24 -3.99 -18.67
C GLY A 59 6.70 -4.81 -17.50
N CYS A 60 6.23 -6.04 -17.71
CA CYS A 60 5.61 -6.85 -16.67
C CYS A 60 6.20 -8.26 -16.54
N GLY A 61 7.26 -8.60 -17.29
CA GLY A 61 7.91 -9.91 -17.25
C GLY A 61 7.09 -11.08 -17.83
N LYS A 62 5.83 -10.87 -18.23
CA LYS A 62 4.98 -11.93 -18.77
C LYS A 62 5.23 -12.12 -20.27
N SER A 63 5.06 -13.37 -20.73
CA SER A 63 5.14 -13.72 -22.15
C SER A 63 3.73 -13.92 -22.70
N THR A 64 3.40 -13.23 -23.78
CA THR A 64 2.08 -13.28 -24.44
C THR A 64 2.23 -13.54 -25.92
N PRO A 65 1.21 -14.08 -26.62
CA PRO A 65 1.28 -14.31 -28.06
C PRO A 65 1.64 -13.01 -28.80
N HIS A 66 2.63 -13.09 -29.70
CA HIS A 66 3.14 -11.92 -30.43
C HIS A 66 2.03 -11.18 -31.20
N LYS A 67 1.07 -11.93 -31.75
CA LYS A 67 -0.09 -11.37 -32.49
C LYS A 67 -0.99 -10.50 -31.63
N ASP A 68 -1.08 -10.75 -30.31
CA ASP A 68 -1.98 -10.07 -29.40
C ASP A 68 -1.44 -8.68 -28.99
N TRP A 69 -0.22 -8.36 -29.40
CA TRP A 69 0.37 -7.03 -29.20
C TRP A 69 -0.14 -5.97 -30.18
N TYR A 70 -0.68 -6.39 -31.35
CA TYR A 70 -1.14 -5.49 -32.38
C TYR A 70 -2.64 -5.26 -32.24
N LYS A 71 -3.04 -4.08 -31.79
CA LYS A 71 -4.42 -3.72 -31.47
C LYS A 71 -4.92 -2.55 -32.33
N THR A 72 -6.19 -2.56 -32.70
CA THR A 72 -6.86 -1.39 -33.24
C THR A 72 -7.16 -0.39 -32.12
N LYS A 73 -7.50 0.87 -32.49
CA LYS A 73 -7.97 1.84 -31.51
C LYS A 73 -9.19 1.37 -30.74
N GLU A 74 -10.16 0.77 -31.45
CA GLU A 74 -11.38 0.26 -30.84
C GLU A 74 -11.10 -0.89 -29.88
N GLU A 75 -10.13 -1.77 -30.21
CA GLU A 75 -9.69 -2.85 -29.31
C GLU A 75 -9.02 -2.27 -28.07
N VAL A 76 -8.23 -1.20 -28.17
CA VAL A 76 -7.63 -0.51 -27.04
C VAL A 76 -8.69 0.16 -26.18
N GLU A 77 -9.60 0.94 -26.78
CA GLU A 77 -10.69 1.60 -26.08
C GLU A 77 -11.60 0.59 -25.34
N LYS A 78 -11.88 -0.55 -25.96
CA LYS A 78 -12.65 -1.63 -25.32
C LYS A 78 -11.91 -2.27 -24.16
N ILE A 79 -10.60 -2.45 -24.29
CA ILE A 79 -9.72 -2.94 -23.24
C ILE A 79 -9.65 -1.90 -22.08
N GLU A 80 -9.66 -0.61 -22.40
CA GLU A 80 -9.65 0.48 -21.42
C GLU A 80 -10.88 0.50 -20.51
N THR A 81 -11.95 -0.11 -20.92
CA THR A 81 -13.21 -0.23 -20.16
C THR A 81 -13.35 -1.54 -19.40
N THR A 82 -12.39 -2.49 -19.49
CA THR A 82 -12.43 -3.73 -18.71
C THR A 82 -11.90 -3.49 -17.29
N GLY A 83 -12.64 -3.96 -16.27
CA GLY A 83 -12.33 -3.75 -14.85
C GLY A 83 -10.89 -4.06 -14.48
N ASP A 84 -10.33 -5.18 -14.95
CA ASP A 84 -8.94 -5.59 -14.67
C ASP A 84 -7.89 -4.60 -15.14
N LEU A 85 -8.15 -3.88 -16.21
CA LEU A 85 -7.19 -2.90 -16.72
C LEU A 85 -7.25 -1.58 -15.98
N VAL A 86 -8.42 -1.19 -15.52
CA VAL A 86 -8.57 -0.04 -14.61
C VAL A 86 -7.76 -0.30 -13.35
N LEU A 87 -7.91 -1.47 -12.73
CA LEU A 87 -7.17 -1.84 -11.52
C LEU A 87 -5.64 -1.86 -11.75
N ARG A 88 -5.20 -2.39 -12.88
CA ARG A 88 -3.76 -2.37 -13.25
C ARG A 88 -3.21 -0.97 -13.46
N ARG A 89 -4.00 -0.05 -14.03
CA ARG A 89 -3.61 1.36 -14.18
C ARG A 89 -3.49 2.05 -12.83
N LYS A 90 -4.43 1.81 -11.93
CA LYS A 90 -4.39 2.30 -10.56
C LYS A 90 -3.11 1.83 -9.85
N LYS A 91 -2.80 0.51 -9.90
CA LYS A 91 -1.55 0.00 -9.36
C LYS A 91 -0.32 0.67 -9.97
N LYS A 92 -0.27 0.82 -11.29
CA LYS A 92 0.85 1.49 -11.98
C LYS A 92 1.00 2.95 -11.55
N SER A 93 -0.10 3.63 -11.27
CA SER A 93 -0.07 4.99 -10.71
C SER A 93 0.59 5.01 -9.34
N LEU A 94 0.23 4.07 -8.45
CA LEU A 94 0.86 3.93 -7.13
C LEU A 94 2.34 3.57 -7.22
N GLU A 95 2.70 2.61 -8.07
CA GLU A 95 4.12 2.27 -8.33
C GLU A 95 4.91 3.50 -8.85
N SER A 96 4.26 4.39 -9.58
CA SER A 96 4.87 5.64 -10.06
C SER A 96 5.11 6.64 -8.92
N ARG A 97 4.25 6.69 -7.90
CA ARG A 97 4.46 7.51 -6.69
C ARG A 97 5.73 7.10 -5.93
N LEU A 98 6.10 5.82 -5.96
CA LEU A 98 7.33 5.33 -5.33
C LEU A 98 8.62 5.88 -5.99
N ILE A 99 8.54 6.27 -7.27
CA ILE A 99 9.68 6.87 -7.99
C ILE A 99 10.09 8.20 -7.33
N ASP A 100 9.14 8.97 -6.84
CA ASP A 100 9.38 10.25 -6.16
C ASP A 100 10.19 10.10 -4.87
N TYR A 101 10.16 8.91 -4.28
CA TYR A 101 10.93 8.53 -3.09
C TYR A 101 12.28 7.89 -3.41
N GLY A 102 12.58 7.65 -4.69
CA GLY A 102 13.81 7.03 -5.14
C GLY A 102 13.69 5.53 -5.47
N ILE A 103 12.53 4.91 -5.33
CA ILE A 103 12.28 3.52 -5.74
C ILE A 103 12.03 3.48 -7.25
N LYS A 104 13.06 3.16 -8.02
CA LYS A 104 13.00 3.13 -9.49
C LYS A 104 12.93 1.70 -10.01
N ASN A 105 12.08 1.49 -11.02
CA ASN A 105 11.96 0.19 -11.72
C ASN A 105 11.61 -1.00 -10.82
N TYR A 106 11.00 -0.73 -9.68
CA TYR A 106 10.53 -1.76 -8.77
C TYR A 106 9.08 -2.12 -9.09
N ARG A 107 8.80 -3.41 -9.22
CA ARG A 107 7.48 -3.94 -9.51
C ARG A 107 7.24 -5.19 -8.71
N VAL A 108 6.15 -5.21 -7.99
CA VAL A 108 5.71 -6.36 -7.19
C VAL A 108 4.59 -7.07 -7.93
N SER A 109 4.89 -8.24 -8.51
CA SER A 109 3.92 -8.97 -9.35
C SER A 109 2.83 -9.65 -8.54
N HIS A 110 3.08 -9.98 -7.28
CA HIS A 110 2.13 -10.68 -6.40
C HIS A 110 1.18 -9.72 -5.66
N LEU A 111 1.53 -8.46 -5.51
CA LEU A 111 0.64 -7.45 -4.97
C LEU A 111 -0.19 -6.84 -6.10
N GLU A 112 -1.46 -7.20 -6.18
CA GLU A 112 -2.38 -6.69 -7.18
C GLU A 112 -3.24 -5.56 -6.59
N TYR A 113 -3.66 -4.62 -7.42
CA TYR A 113 -4.72 -3.70 -7.03
C TYR A 113 -6.04 -4.46 -7.13
N LEU A 114 -6.65 -4.77 -5.99
CA LEU A 114 -7.86 -5.57 -5.92
C LEU A 114 -9.12 -4.68 -5.97
N ASP A 115 -10.24 -5.28 -6.34
CA ASP A 115 -11.55 -4.66 -6.16
C ASP A 115 -11.94 -4.76 -4.67
N HIS A 116 -11.82 -3.64 -3.98
CA HIS A 116 -12.11 -3.52 -2.55
C HIS A 116 -13.59 -3.19 -2.24
N SER A 117 -14.46 -3.18 -3.26
CA SER A 117 -15.89 -2.84 -3.09
C SER A 117 -16.65 -3.78 -2.14
N LYS A 118 -16.11 -4.98 -1.89
CA LYS A 118 -16.68 -5.98 -0.98
C LYS A 118 -15.94 -6.09 0.35
N GLU A 119 -14.84 -5.37 0.51
CA GLU A 119 -14.09 -5.38 1.77
C GLU A 119 -14.89 -4.67 2.86
N LYS A 120 -14.76 -5.18 4.08
CA LYS A 120 -15.29 -4.53 5.26
C LYS A 120 -14.13 -3.92 6.03
N PHE A 121 -14.33 -2.70 6.44
CA PHE A 121 -13.39 -1.96 7.25
C PHE A 121 -13.83 -2.03 8.71
N GLN A 122 -12.91 -1.85 9.65
CA GLN A 122 -13.23 -1.57 11.05
C GLN A 122 -14.24 -0.41 11.12
N THR A 123 -14.99 -0.31 12.21
CA THR A 123 -15.88 0.84 12.34
C THR A 123 -15.10 2.14 12.56
N ALA A 124 -15.66 3.27 12.17
CA ALA A 124 -15.04 4.58 12.44
C ALA A 124 -14.86 4.84 13.94
N TYR A 125 -15.75 4.29 14.75
CA TYR A 125 -15.65 4.31 16.22
C TYR A 125 -14.41 3.52 16.69
N ASP A 126 -14.21 2.30 16.21
CA ASP A 126 -13.07 1.46 16.59
C ASP A 126 -11.75 2.06 16.11
N ALA A 127 -11.74 2.61 14.90
CA ALA A 127 -10.59 3.34 14.36
C ALA A 127 -10.26 4.58 15.21
N GLY A 128 -11.28 5.31 15.68
CA GLY A 128 -11.12 6.43 16.60
C GLY A 128 -10.56 6.01 17.95
N CYS A 129 -11.06 4.92 18.53
CA CYS A 129 -10.51 4.37 19.77
C CYS A 129 -9.04 3.98 19.61
N ARG A 130 -8.71 3.28 18.52
CA ARG A 130 -7.34 2.87 18.22
C ARG A 130 -6.42 4.07 18.05
N MET A 131 -6.87 5.11 17.36
CA MET A 131 -6.14 6.36 17.18
C MET A 131 -5.76 7.00 18.52
N ILE A 132 -6.73 7.12 19.45
CA ILE A 132 -6.50 7.67 20.79
C ILE A 132 -5.50 6.82 21.59
N ILE A 133 -5.64 5.49 21.53
CA ILE A 133 -4.72 4.56 22.23
C ILE A 133 -3.30 4.72 21.69
N LEU A 134 -3.11 4.67 20.36
CA LEU A 134 -1.79 4.81 19.74
C LEU A 134 -1.12 6.15 20.05
N TYR A 135 -1.90 7.25 20.04
CA TYR A 135 -1.41 8.56 20.43
C TYR A 135 -0.95 8.57 21.90
N ALA A 136 -1.78 8.04 22.80
CA ALA A 136 -1.45 7.97 24.22
C ALA A 136 -0.19 7.12 24.47
N ILE A 137 -0.05 5.98 23.82
CA ILE A 137 1.15 5.13 23.91
C ILE A 137 2.39 5.91 23.46
N ALA A 138 2.33 6.57 22.29
CA ALA A 138 3.45 7.37 21.78
C ALA A 138 3.82 8.55 22.70
N TYR A 139 2.84 9.18 23.32
CA TYR A 139 3.06 10.23 24.31
C TYR A 139 3.70 9.68 25.60
N LEU A 140 3.17 8.54 26.09
CA LEU A 140 3.57 7.96 27.37
C LEU A 140 4.97 7.33 27.35
N VAL A 141 5.58 7.04 26.21
CA VAL A 141 6.99 6.61 26.16
C VAL A 141 7.95 7.68 26.67
N HIS A 142 7.53 8.95 26.61
CA HIS A 142 8.29 10.11 27.13
C HIS A 142 7.77 10.63 28.46
N ASN A 143 6.60 10.14 28.94
CA ASN A 143 5.91 10.64 30.13
C ASN A 143 5.42 9.46 30.98
N LEU A 144 6.32 8.58 31.39
CA LEU A 144 6.01 7.29 32.03
C LEU A 144 5.21 7.41 33.35
N ASP A 145 5.38 8.52 34.06
CA ASP A 145 4.69 8.84 35.32
C ASP A 145 3.20 9.19 35.13
N GLU A 146 2.78 9.55 33.91
CA GLU A 146 1.39 9.85 33.60
C GLU A 146 0.54 8.61 33.26
N ARG A 147 1.16 7.45 33.09
CA ARG A 147 0.43 6.19 32.73
C ARG A 147 -0.78 5.90 33.60
N PRO A 148 -0.75 6.05 34.94
CA PRO A 148 -1.95 5.80 35.76
C PRO A 148 -3.13 6.67 35.36
N SER A 149 -2.90 7.95 35.07
CA SER A 149 -3.96 8.89 34.66
C SER A 149 -4.60 8.49 33.33
N PHE A 150 -3.81 8.02 32.36
CA PHE A 150 -4.31 7.52 31.08
C PHE A 150 -5.08 6.20 31.24
N ILE A 151 -4.61 5.29 32.09
CA ILE A 151 -5.31 4.04 32.40
C ILE A 151 -6.70 4.35 33.00
N ASP A 152 -6.79 5.26 33.95
CA ASP A 152 -8.05 5.66 34.57
C ASP A 152 -8.97 6.35 33.57
N TRP A 153 -8.44 7.20 32.70
CA TRP A 153 -9.20 7.82 31.62
C TRP A 153 -9.75 6.78 30.64
N PHE A 154 -8.94 5.84 30.18
CA PHE A 154 -9.39 4.76 29.27
C PHE A 154 -10.48 3.89 29.86
N LYS A 155 -10.41 3.61 31.18
CA LYS A 155 -11.46 2.88 31.90
C LYS A 155 -12.75 3.70 32.00
N THR A 156 -12.63 5.00 32.32
CA THR A 156 -13.77 5.91 32.43
C THR A 156 -14.50 6.04 31.09
N GLU A 157 -13.76 6.19 30.00
CA GLU A 157 -14.28 6.33 28.64
C GLU A 157 -14.63 4.99 27.96
N LYS A 158 -14.44 3.87 28.67
CA LYS A 158 -14.77 2.49 28.22
C LYS A 158 -14.00 2.05 26.97
N ILE A 159 -12.80 2.57 26.76
CA ILE A 159 -11.91 2.12 25.68
C ILE A 159 -10.79 1.21 26.17
N TRP A 160 -10.70 0.96 27.49
CA TRP A 160 -9.68 0.06 28.08
C TRP A 160 -9.71 -1.35 27.47
N GLU A 161 -10.88 -1.89 27.14
CA GLU A 161 -11.03 -3.21 26.54
C GLU A 161 -10.45 -3.30 25.10
N LYS A 162 -10.17 -2.16 24.49
CA LYS A 162 -9.54 -2.07 23.16
C LYS A 162 -8.03 -1.90 23.22
N VAL A 163 -7.46 -1.74 24.41
CA VAL A 163 -6.00 -1.73 24.63
C VAL A 163 -5.49 -3.16 24.43
N SER A 164 -4.47 -3.34 23.60
CA SER A 164 -3.95 -4.66 23.29
C SER A 164 -3.11 -5.23 24.43
N PRO A 165 -2.87 -6.57 24.47
CA PRO A 165 -2.01 -7.19 25.46
C PRO A 165 -0.62 -6.58 25.57
N LYS A 166 0.04 -6.27 24.45
CA LYS A 166 1.37 -5.63 24.43
C LYS A 166 1.34 -4.19 24.93
N GLU A 167 0.29 -3.46 24.59
CA GLU A 167 0.07 -2.09 25.10
C GLU A 167 -0.20 -2.12 26.59
N MET A 168 -1.01 -3.08 27.09
CA MET A 168 -1.24 -3.28 28.53
C MET A 168 0.06 -3.62 29.26
N GLU A 169 0.92 -4.47 28.68
CA GLU A 169 2.22 -4.78 29.23
C GLU A 169 3.05 -3.50 29.42
N PHE A 170 3.14 -2.65 28.42
CA PHE A 170 3.81 -1.34 28.53
C PHE A 170 3.21 -0.46 29.60
N LEU A 171 1.89 -0.30 29.61
CA LEU A 171 1.18 0.57 30.55
C LEU A 171 1.36 0.13 32.00
N MET A 172 1.48 -1.17 32.25
CA MET A 172 1.59 -1.74 33.59
C MET A 172 3.03 -2.04 34.04
N ASN A 173 4.00 -2.02 33.12
CA ASN A 173 5.39 -2.33 33.42
C ASN A 173 6.06 -1.14 34.14
N PRO A 174 6.53 -1.29 35.39
CA PRO A 174 7.16 -0.18 36.11
C PRO A 174 8.50 0.26 35.49
N SER A 175 9.17 -0.62 34.74
CA SER A 175 10.49 -0.36 34.16
C SER A 175 10.58 -0.96 32.74
N PRO A 176 9.91 -0.34 31.75
CA PRO A 176 9.96 -0.83 30.37
C PRO A 176 11.37 -0.70 29.78
N GLU A 177 11.76 -1.68 28.97
CA GLU A 177 13.04 -1.68 28.27
C GLU A 177 13.14 -0.53 27.25
N GLU A 178 14.33 0.04 27.07
CA GLU A 178 14.60 1.12 26.11
C GLU A 178 14.15 0.77 24.69
N ARG A 179 14.35 -0.50 24.28
CA ARG A 179 13.92 -1.01 22.98
C ARG A 179 12.39 -0.93 22.83
N MET A 180 11.65 -1.33 23.87
CA MET A 180 10.18 -1.23 23.88
C MET A 180 9.74 0.22 23.72
N LEU A 181 10.37 1.15 24.45
CA LEU A 181 10.06 2.59 24.34
C LEU A 181 10.33 3.11 22.94
N MET A 182 11.46 2.71 22.33
CA MET A 182 11.78 3.12 20.96
C MET A 182 10.78 2.56 19.95
N ASP A 183 10.41 1.29 20.06
CA ASP A 183 9.43 0.69 19.13
C ASP A 183 8.06 1.33 19.29
N LEU A 184 7.60 1.59 20.51
CA LEU A 184 6.30 2.22 20.79
C LEU A 184 6.24 3.71 20.44
N SER A 185 7.37 4.42 20.41
CA SER A 185 7.39 5.81 19.98
C SER A 185 6.89 6.02 18.55
N TRP A 186 7.04 5.00 17.68
CA TRP A 186 6.54 5.03 16.31
C TRP A 186 5.02 4.91 16.18
N CYS A 187 4.31 4.54 17.25
CA CYS A 187 2.85 4.48 17.27
C CYS A 187 2.20 5.82 16.87
N ILE A 188 2.92 6.94 17.00
CA ILE A 188 2.46 8.26 16.56
C ILE A 188 2.12 8.27 15.05
N GLU A 189 2.90 7.59 14.23
CA GLU A 189 2.63 7.50 12.77
C GLU A 189 1.34 6.73 12.48
N GLY A 190 1.06 5.68 13.25
CA GLY A 190 -0.22 4.97 13.20
C GLY A 190 -1.39 5.85 13.62
N ALA A 191 -1.24 6.61 14.71
CA ALA A 191 -2.26 7.54 15.19
C ALA A 191 -2.59 8.62 14.15
N ILE A 192 -1.57 9.26 13.56
CA ILE A 192 -1.72 10.29 12.51
C ILE A 192 -2.38 9.68 11.27
N THR A 193 -2.01 8.45 10.90
CA THR A 193 -2.62 7.76 9.76
C THR A 193 -4.11 7.51 9.97
N LEU A 194 -4.52 7.07 11.17
CA LEU A 194 -5.94 6.92 11.51
C LEU A 194 -6.66 8.27 11.57
N ALA A 195 -6.01 9.32 12.09
CA ALA A 195 -6.56 10.67 12.07
C ALA A 195 -6.84 11.15 10.64
N TRP A 196 -5.92 10.86 9.72
CA TRP A 196 -6.13 11.12 8.30
C TRP A 196 -7.28 10.27 7.73
N CYS A 197 -7.36 8.98 8.04
CA CYS A 197 -8.48 8.13 7.64
C CYS A 197 -9.83 8.66 8.13
N LEU A 198 -9.86 9.26 9.34
CA LEU A 198 -11.06 9.79 10.00
C LEU A 198 -11.30 11.29 9.75
N LYS A 199 -10.62 11.90 8.78
CA LYS A 199 -10.74 13.34 8.43
C LYS A 199 -10.44 14.30 9.58
N LYS A 200 -9.65 13.85 10.57
CA LYS A 200 -9.20 14.70 11.69
C LYS A 200 -7.96 15.51 11.31
N VAL A 201 -7.22 15.07 10.31
CA VAL A 201 -6.18 15.83 9.61
C VAL A 201 -6.41 15.74 8.10
N ASP A 202 -6.15 16.81 7.39
CA ASP A 202 -6.46 16.88 5.95
C ASP A 202 -5.42 16.15 5.10
N VAL A 203 -4.15 16.28 5.46
CA VAL A 203 -3.02 15.78 4.68
C VAL A 203 -2.20 14.78 5.48
N LEU A 204 -1.97 13.60 4.90
CA LEU A 204 -1.00 12.66 5.44
C LEU A 204 0.40 13.10 5.00
N PRO A 205 1.37 13.25 5.93
CA PRO A 205 2.75 13.59 5.57
C PRO A 205 3.34 12.62 4.56
N ARG A 206 4.32 13.07 3.81
CA ARG A 206 5.05 12.19 2.88
C ARG A 206 5.83 11.12 3.65
N LEU A 207 6.17 10.00 2.98
CA LEU A 207 6.97 8.92 3.58
C LEU A 207 8.44 9.31 3.87
N ASP A 208 8.91 10.42 3.31
CA ASP A 208 10.24 10.97 3.50
C ASP A 208 10.24 12.25 4.36
N ASP A 209 9.09 12.57 4.97
CA ASP A 209 8.91 13.73 5.82
C ASP A 209 8.41 13.29 7.20
N GLU A 210 9.18 13.58 8.23
CA GLU A 210 8.86 13.25 9.60
C GLU A 210 8.13 14.43 10.25
N ASN A 211 6.89 14.23 10.70
CA ASN A 211 6.28 15.01 11.79
C ASN A 211 5.81 16.47 11.55
N ASN A 212 5.52 16.91 10.34
CA ASN A 212 5.02 18.28 10.16
C ASN A 212 3.55 18.50 10.60
N VAL A 213 2.82 17.44 10.96
CA VAL A 213 1.40 17.52 11.34
C VAL A 213 1.10 17.12 12.78
N VAL A 214 2.11 16.83 13.60
CA VAL A 214 1.88 16.40 15.00
C VAL A 214 1.18 17.49 15.81
N GLU A 215 1.59 18.76 15.66
CA GLU A 215 0.96 19.88 16.37
C GLU A 215 -0.49 20.08 15.92
N GLU A 216 -0.78 20.06 14.61
CA GLU A 216 -2.14 20.13 14.07
C GLU A 216 -2.98 18.94 14.54
N PHE A 217 -2.43 17.74 14.53
CA PHE A 217 -3.09 16.56 15.03
C PHE A 217 -3.45 16.68 16.51
N GLN A 218 -2.50 17.10 17.36
CA GLN A 218 -2.73 17.27 18.80
C GLN A 218 -3.82 18.29 19.11
N GLN A 219 -3.90 19.40 18.37
CA GLN A 219 -4.94 20.41 18.54
C GLN A 219 -6.35 19.88 18.24
N ASN A 220 -6.47 18.82 17.47
CA ASN A 220 -7.73 18.19 17.08
C ASN A 220 -8.11 16.99 17.97
N LEU A 221 -7.29 16.67 18.99
CA LEU A 221 -7.58 15.59 19.92
C LEU A 221 -8.24 16.08 21.20
N PRO A 222 -9.09 15.23 21.83
CA PRO A 222 -9.53 15.47 23.21
C PRO A 222 -8.34 15.50 24.17
N GLU A 223 -8.39 16.38 25.15
CA GLU A 223 -7.40 16.42 26.22
C GLU A 223 -7.60 15.27 27.22
N LEU A 224 -6.56 14.95 27.98
CA LEU A 224 -6.64 13.94 29.04
C LEU A 224 -7.75 14.30 30.03
N GLY A 225 -8.72 13.41 30.20
CA GLY A 225 -9.89 13.58 31.08
C GLY A 225 -11.13 14.10 30.37
N ASP A 226 -11.05 14.51 29.13
CA ASP A 226 -12.21 14.87 28.33
C ASP A 226 -13.06 13.63 27.98
N SER A 227 -14.37 13.84 27.80
CA SER A 227 -15.23 12.78 27.28
C SER A 227 -14.98 12.50 25.82
N LEU A 228 -14.76 11.23 25.48
CA LEU A 228 -14.57 10.74 24.12
C LEU A 228 -15.86 10.51 23.34
N ILE A 229 -17.01 10.56 24.00
CA ILE A 229 -18.32 10.13 23.43
C ILE A 229 -18.63 10.88 22.14
N LEU A 230 -18.60 12.20 22.16
CA LEU A 230 -18.92 13.01 20.98
C LEU A 230 -17.85 12.87 19.90
N PHE A 231 -16.58 12.92 20.29
CA PHE A 231 -15.45 12.78 19.38
C PHE A 231 -15.49 11.47 18.58
N LEU A 232 -15.76 10.35 19.26
CA LEU A 232 -15.83 9.03 18.65
C LEU A 232 -17.10 8.83 17.84
N SER A 233 -18.27 9.28 18.36
CA SER A 233 -19.55 9.11 17.67
C SER A 233 -19.67 9.92 16.38
N GLN A 234 -18.92 11.02 16.26
CA GLN A 234 -18.86 11.87 15.07
C GLN A 234 -17.74 11.47 14.10
N SER A 235 -17.01 10.39 14.38
CA SER A 235 -15.95 9.95 13.50
C SER A 235 -16.51 9.33 12.23
N GLU A 236 -16.00 9.76 11.09
CA GLU A 236 -16.36 9.24 9.77
C GLU A 236 -15.13 9.08 8.89
N PHE A 237 -15.14 8.04 8.07
CA PHE A 237 -14.03 7.79 7.16
C PHE A 237 -14.03 8.75 5.96
N ARG A 238 -12.83 9.03 5.45
CA ARG A 238 -12.65 9.53 4.09
C ARG A 238 -13.02 8.45 3.08
N ASN A 239 -12.88 8.76 1.79
CA ASN A 239 -13.14 7.79 0.74
C ASN A 239 -12.30 6.51 0.95
N PHE A 240 -12.94 5.36 0.96
CA PHE A 240 -12.26 4.07 1.13
C PHE A 240 -11.23 3.77 0.03
N GLU A 241 -11.42 4.28 -1.18
CA GLU A 241 -10.43 4.14 -2.24
C GLU A 241 -9.11 4.86 -1.88
N GLU A 242 -9.18 6.06 -1.28
CA GLU A 242 -7.99 6.77 -0.82
C GLU A 242 -7.25 6.00 0.27
N ILE A 243 -8.00 5.42 1.22
CA ILE A 243 -7.45 4.59 2.31
C ILE A 243 -6.78 3.34 1.73
N TYR A 244 -7.44 2.67 0.79
CA TYR A 244 -6.93 1.49 0.11
C TYR A 244 -5.65 1.79 -0.68
N GLU A 245 -5.63 2.89 -1.43
CA GLU A 245 -4.45 3.30 -2.21
C GLU A 245 -3.26 3.63 -1.30
N GLU A 246 -3.50 4.29 -0.18
CA GLU A 246 -2.45 4.57 0.78
C GLU A 246 -1.93 3.28 1.45
N ASN A 247 -2.81 2.32 1.77
CA ASN A 247 -2.38 1.02 2.26
C ASN A 247 -1.49 0.30 1.24
N LEU A 248 -1.94 0.17 0.00
CA LEU A 248 -1.16 -0.52 -1.04
C LEU A 248 0.17 0.18 -1.32
N LEU A 249 0.23 1.52 -1.24
CA LEU A 249 1.48 2.26 -1.38
C LEU A 249 2.49 1.88 -0.28
N ASN A 250 2.03 1.82 0.98
CA ASN A 250 2.89 1.44 2.11
C ASN A 250 3.27 -0.04 2.06
N GLU A 251 2.37 -0.92 1.61
CA GLU A 251 2.65 -2.33 1.38
C GLU A 251 3.72 -2.53 0.30
N LEU A 252 3.63 -1.80 -0.81
CA LEU A 252 4.66 -1.82 -1.87
C LEU A 252 6.02 -1.31 -1.36
N ALA A 253 6.04 -0.29 -0.50
CA ALA A 253 7.26 0.22 0.10
C ALA A 253 7.87 -0.77 1.09
N THR A 254 7.07 -1.38 1.97
CA THR A 254 7.54 -2.39 2.94
C THR A 254 8.05 -3.64 2.24
N THR A 255 7.39 -4.09 1.18
CA THR A 255 7.86 -5.18 0.32
C THR A 255 9.22 -4.86 -0.29
N TYR A 256 9.41 -3.64 -0.79
CA TYR A 256 10.69 -3.19 -1.33
C TYR A 256 11.81 -3.28 -0.29
N PHE A 257 11.57 -2.83 0.94
CA PHE A 257 12.56 -2.90 2.01
C PHE A 257 12.90 -4.33 2.40
N ARG A 258 11.91 -5.21 2.41
CA ARG A 258 12.10 -6.64 2.65
C ARG A 258 12.96 -7.28 1.56
N ASP A 259 12.69 -6.95 0.29
CA ASP A 259 13.49 -7.42 -0.84
C ASP A 259 14.94 -6.92 -0.79
N LEU A 260 15.16 -5.68 -0.36
CA LEU A 260 16.51 -5.16 -0.13
C LEU A 260 17.26 -5.98 0.93
N LEU A 261 16.59 -6.29 2.04
CA LEU A 261 17.15 -7.06 3.13
C LEU A 261 17.53 -8.48 2.68
N PHE A 262 16.60 -9.19 2.02
CA PHE A 262 16.83 -10.54 1.50
C PHE A 262 17.95 -10.60 0.46
N ASN A 263 18.09 -9.56 -0.34
CA ASN A 263 19.14 -9.50 -1.36
C ASN A 263 20.45 -8.84 -0.89
N GLY A 264 20.56 -8.50 0.40
CA GLY A 264 21.75 -7.84 0.96
C GLY A 264 22.06 -6.47 0.32
N LYS A 265 21.05 -5.79 -0.21
CA LYS A 265 21.20 -4.49 -0.86
C LYS A 265 21.02 -3.36 0.14
N LYS A 266 21.76 -2.27 -0.07
CA LYS A 266 21.59 -1.04 0.71
C LYS A 266 20.39 -0.26 0.21
N ASP A 267 19.68 0.33 1.15
CA ASP A 267 18.64 1.30 0.87
C ASP A 267 19.27 2.62 0.35
N THR A 268 18.69 3.13 -0.72
CA THR A 268 19.07 4.42 -1.33
C THR A 268 17.86 5.35 -1.45
N THR A 269 16.74 4.98 -0.84
CA THR A 269 15.53 5.77 -0.87
C THR A 269 15.57 6.90 0.17
N ARG A 270 14.57 7.77 0.11
CA ARG A 270 14.34 8.79 1.12
C ARG A 270 13.23 8.40 2.10
N ILE A 271 12.62 7.22 1.94
CA ILE A 271 11.53 6.77 2.80
C ILE A 271 12.07 6.44 4.19
N ASN A 272 11.38 6.91 5.21
CA ASN A 272 11.56 6.40 6.56
C ASN A 272 10.84 5.04 6.68
N ARG A 273 11.59 3.97 6.92
CA ARG A 273 11.06 2.60 6.98
C ARG A 273 10.07 2.41 8.12
N SER A 274 10.31 3.03 9.27
CA SER A 274 9.42 2.93 10.42
C SER A 274 8.09 3.60 10.15
N VAL A 275 8.10 4.77 9.49
CA VAL A 275 6.87 5.45 9.04
C VAL A 275 6.06 4.54 8.11
N SER A 276 6.69 4.02 7.05
CA SER A 276 6.02 3.14 6.10
C SER A 276 5.46 1.88 6.76
N TYR A 277 6.22 1.28 7.69
CA TYR A 277 5.80 0.08 8.42
C TYR A 277 4.58 0.34 9.31
N GLU A 278 4.60 1.40 10.13
CA GLU A 278 3.47 1.71 11.02
C GLU A 278 2.21 2.08 10.24
N ARG A 279 2.34 2.81 9.13
CA ARG A 279 1.22 3.09 8.23
C ARG A 279 0.66 1.82 7.62
N HIS A 280 1.53 0.95 7.11
CA HIS A 280 1.11 -0.35 6.56
C HIS A 280 0.38 -1.17 7.63
N LYS A 281 0.93 -1.28 8.83
CA LYS A 281 0.32 -2.02 9.93
C LYS A 281 -1.09 -1.51 10.26
N VAL A 282 -1.24 -0.21 10.51
CA VAL A 282 -2.53 0.34 10.91
C VAL A 282 -3.58 0.27 9.79
N LEU A 283 -3.16 0.44 8.53
CA LEU A 283 -4.06 0.36 7.38
C LEU A 283 -4.47 -1.09 7.08
N ASN A 284 -3.58 -2.07 7.28
CA ASN A 284 -3.94 -3.49 7.23
C ASN A 284 -4.95 -3.84 8.32
N TRP A 285 -4.67 -3.46 9.57
CA TRP A 285 -5.63 -3.66 10.65
C TRP A 285 -7.00 -3.04 10.33
N LEU A 286 -7.03 -1.85 9.76
CA LEU A 286 -8.28 -1.17 9.40
C LEU A 286 -9.10 -1.94 8.37
N ARG A 287 -8.45 -2.68 7.46
CA ARG A 287 -9.06 -3.43 6.35
C ARG A 287 -9.40 -4.87 6.69
N THR A 288 -8.76 -5.46 7.70
CA THR A 288 -8.94 -6.88 8.08
C THR A 288 -10.16 -7.07 8.97
N TYR A 289 -11.33 -6.71 8.45
CA TYR A 289 -12.60 -6.87 9.13
C TYR A 289 -13.48 -7.85 8.34
N TYR A 290 -13.77 -9.02 8.90
CA TYR A 290 -14.51 -10.08 8.22
C TYR A 290 -15.63 -10.66 9.10
N GLU A 291 -16.61 -11.31 8.47
CA GLU A 291 -17.67 -12.05 9.16
C GLU A 291 -17.34 -13.54 9.18
N GLU A 292 -17.24 -14.12 10.35
CA GLU A 292 -17.11 -15.55 10.54
C GLU A 292 -18.32 -16.09 11.34
N GLY A 293 -19.03 -17.07 10.77
CA GLY A 293 -20.16 -17.70 11.43
C GLY A 293 -21.35 -16.76 11.79
N GLY A 294 -21.43 -15.57 11.17
CA GLY A 294 -22.42 -14.54 11.47
C GLY A 294 -22.01 -13.56 12.57
N GLU A 295 -20.85 -13.77 13.18
CA GLU A 295 -20.20 -12.79 14.06
C GLU A 295 -19.17 -12.00 13.27
N VAL A 296 -19.09 -10.71 13.55
CA VAL A 296 -18.11 -9.83 12.92
C VAL A 296 -16.84 -9.90 13.75
N THR A 297 -15.80 -10.48 13.16
CA THR A 297 -14.48 -10.57 13.77
C THR A 297 -13.50 -9.69 13.00
N GLY A 298 -12.66 -8.96 13.73
CA GLY A 298 -11.52 -8.24 13.17
C GLY A 298 -10.22 -8.89 13.65
N GLU A 299 -9.15 -8.70 12.90
CA GLU A 299 -7.84 -9.09 13.36
C GLU A 299 -7.47 -8.32 14.63
N LEU A 300 -6.94 -9.03 15.64
CA LEU A 300 -6.45 -8.40 16.86
C LEU A 300 -5.26 -7.49 16.52
N TRP A 301 -5.20 -6.31 17.12
CA TRP A 301 -4.17 -5.33 16.85
C TRP A 301 -2.73 -5.88 16.90
N ASP A 302 -2.44 -6.71 17.92
CA ASP A 302 -1.10 -7.30 18.09
C ASP A 302 -0.78 -8.40 17.08
N GLU A 303 -1.77 -8.94 16.39
CA GLU A 303 -1.68 -10.03 15.42
C GLU A 303 -1.78 -9.53 13.98
N THR A 304 -1.91 -8.21 13.79
CA THR A 304 -2.03 -7.62 12.45
C THR A 304 -0.92 -8.10 11.53
N ASP A 305 -1.31 -8.76 10.44
CA ASP A 305 -0.38 -9.28 9.46
C ASP A 305 0.26 -8.13 8.66
N THR A 306 1.55 -8.03 8.75
CA THR A 306 2.39 -7.12 7.96
C THR A 306 3.29 -7.87 6.99
N SER A 307 3.08 -9.18 6.81
CA SER A 307 3.79 -9.98 5.81
C SER A 307 3.31 -9.60 4.39
N THR A 308 4.24 -9.46 3.46
CA THR A 308 3.96 -9.10 2.06
C THR A 308 4.72 -10.00 1.11
#